data_8d55f6f501433ce3073cfd5eaefa95c4
#
_entry.id   8d55f6f501433ce3073cfd5eaefa95c4
#
_cell.length_a   1.000
_cell.length_b   1.000
_cell.length_c   1.000
_cell.angle_alpha   90.00
_cell.angle_beta   90.00
_cell.angle_gamma   90.00
#
_symmetry.space_group_name_H-M   'P 1'
#
loop_
_entity.id
_entity.type
_entity.pdbx_description
1 polymer ?
#
loop_
_entity_poly.entity_id
_entity_poly.type
_entity_poly.pdbx_seq_one_letter_code
_entity_poly.pdbx_strand_id
1 'polypeptide(L)' 'MQVLKRVYHAHGNDGETYEVHVYAESAHTGNGGAPIEKLKSVNLADGRELRVIGKGHYELADGSLKLESHDHDAI' A
#
# COMPACT_ATOMS: atom_id res chain seq x y z
N MET A 1 -15.71 0.43 3.75
CA MET A 1 -15.41 -0.47 2.61
C MET A 1 -14.05 -0.14 2.06
N GLN A 2 -13.19 -1.13 1.92
CA GLN A 2 -11.88 -0.92 1.33
C GLN A 2 -11.95 -0.87 -0.18
N VAL A 3 -11.23 0.08 -0.77
CA VAL A 3 -11.18 0.28 -2.21
C VAL A 3 -9.72 0.28 -2.64
N LEU A 4 -9.41 -0.45 -3.72
CA LEU A 4 -8.08 -0.42 -4.32
C LEU A 4 -7.86 0.94 -4.96
N LYS A 5 -6.87 1.69 -4.46
CA LYS A 5 -6.59 3.04 -4.93
C LYS A 5 -5.38 3.12 -5.85
N ARG A 6 -4.36 2.35 -5.59
CA ARG A 6 -3.11 2.41 -6.34
C ARG A 6 -2.54 1.02 -6.53
N VAL A 7 -1.93 0.82 -7.68
CA VAL A 7 -1.16 -0.38 -7.99
C VAL A 7 0.14 0.08 -8.63
N TYR A 8 1.26 -0.36 -8.09
CA TYR A 8 2.57 -0.06 -8.65
C TYR A 8 3.55 -1.17 -8.31
N HIS A 9 4.75 -1.08 -8.87
CA HIS A 9 5.77 -2.10 -8.68
C HIS A 9 6.84 -1.63 -7.71
N ALA A 10 7.37 -2.55 -6.93
CA ALA A 10 8.48 -2.33 -6.03
C ALA A 10 9.51 -3.46 -6.20
N HIS A 11 10.76 -3.16 -5.92
CA HIS A 11 11.85 -4.13 -6.02
C HIS A 11 12.19 -4.64 -4.63
N GLY A 12 12.22 -5.97 -4.51
CA GLY A 12 12.61 -6.62 -3.28
C GLY A 12 14.13 -6.72 -3.13
N ASN A 13 14.59 -6.83 -1.88
CA ASN A 13 16.01 -7.07 -1.60
C ASN A 13 16.46 -8.48 -1.99
N ASP A 14 15.54 -9.33 -2.45
CA ASP A 14 15.81 -10.65 -3.01
C ASP A 14 16.04 -10.60 -4.53
N GLY A 15 15.97 -9.42 -5.15
CA GLY A 15 16.13 -9.24 -6.58
C GLY A 15 14.85 -9.40 -7.39
N GLU A 16 13.73 -9.68 -6.75
CA GLU A 16 12.44 -9.86 -7.42
C GLU A 16 11.65 -8.55 -7.47
N THR A 17 10.77 -8.44 -8.47
CA THR A 17 9.82 -7.33 -8.58
C THR A 17 8.46 -7.78 -8.09
N TYR A 18 7.84 -6.96 -7.25
CA TYR A 18 6.56 -7.25 -6.65
C TYR A 18 5.54 -6.17 -7.01
N GLU A 19 4.30 -6.58 -7.17
CA GLU A 19 3.19 -5.66 -7.37
C GLU A 19 2.64 -5.25 -6.01
N VAL A 20 2.56 -3.94 -5.78
CA VAL A 20 2.09 -3.37 -4.51
C VAL A 20 0.68 -2.82 -4.73
N HIS A 21 -0.24 -3.24 -3.87
CA HIS A 21 -1.63 -2.81 -3.88
C HIS A 21 -1.91 -1.94 -2.65
N VAL A 22 -2.37 -0.72 -2.88
CA VAL A 22 -2.71 0.21 -1.82
C VAL A 22 -4.22 0.33 -1.74
N TYR A 23 -4.76 0.03 -0.57
CA TYR A 23 -6.19 0.11 -0.28
C TYR A 23 -6.47 1.29 0.63
N ALA A 24 -7.58 1.97 0.37
CA ALA A 24 -8.09 3.02 1.22
C ALA A 24 -9.49 2.69 1.68
N GLU A 25 -9.86 3.17 2.85
CA GLU A 25 -11.21 3.05 3.34
C GLU A 25 -11.92 4.38 3.13
N SER A 26 -13.10 4.32 2.53
CA SER A 26 -13.96 5.48 2.32
C SER A 26 -15.09 5.46 3.32
N ALA A 27 -15.29 6.57 4.03
CA ALA A 27 -16.35 6.70 5.01
C ALA A 27 -17.13 7.99 4.78
N HIS A 28 -18.45 7.91 4.94
CA HIS A 28 -19.32 9.08 4.88
C HIS A 28 -19.56 9.61 6.29
N THR A 29 -19.52 10.93 6.42
CA THR A 29 -19.72 11.57 7.71
C THR A 29 -21.20 11.67 8.15
N GLY A 30 -22.12 11.32 7.28
CA GLY A 30 -23.56 11.34 7.60
C GLY A 30 -24.21 12.71 7.54
N ASN A 31 -23.46 13.79 7.45
CA ASN A 31 -23.99 15.17 7.46
C ASN A 31 -23.90 15.84 6.10
N GLY A 32 -23.85 15.05 5.03
CA GLY A 32 -23.73 15.59 3.68
C GLY A 32 -22.34 16.11 3.34
N GLY A 33 -21.36 15.89 4.18
CA GLY A 33 -19.97 16.24 3.89
C GLY A 33 -19.34 15.28 2.88
N ALA A 34 -18.19 15.68 2.33
CA ALA A 34 -17.44 14.85 1.40
C ALA A 34 -16.96 13.56 2.10
N PRO A 35 -16.90 12.43 1.37
CA PRO A 35 -16.35 11.20 1.93
C PRO A 35 -14.90 11.41 2.39
N ILE A 36 -14.57 10.83 3.53
CA ILE A 36 -13.20 10.85 4.04
C ILE A 36 -12.53 9.55 3.64
N GLU A 37 -11.41 9.68 2.92
CA GLU A 37 -10.59 8.52 2.58
C GLU A 37 -9.40 8.46 3.51
N LYS A 38 -9.16 7.28 4.07
CA LYS A 38 -7.97 7.01 4.88
C LYS A 38 -7.22 5.84 4.29
N LEU A 39 -5.90 5.95 4.26
CA LEU A 39 -5.05 4.83 3.88
C LEU A 39 -5.27 3.68 4.86
N LYS A 40 -5.69 2.54 4.37
CA LYS A 40 -6.05 1.40 5.20
C LYS A 40 -4.97 0.34 5.24
N SER A 41 -4.46 -0.05 4.08
CA SER A 41 -3.46 -1.11 4.04
C SER A 41 -2.65 -1.06 2.76
N VAL A 42 -1.45 -1.62 2.82
CA VAL A 42 -0.56 -1.82 1.68
C VAL A 42 -0.24 -3.30 1.65
N ASN A 43 -0.55 -3.96 0.55
CA ASN A 43 -0.37 -5.40 0.42
C ASN A 43 0.36 -5.75 -0.87
N LEU A 44 0.99 -6.92 -0.92
CA LEU A 44 1.43 -7.51 -2.17
C LEU A 44 0.23 -8.12 -2.91
N ALA A 45 0.40 -8.34 -4.22
CA ALA A 45 -0.64 -8.95 -5.04
C ALA A 45 -1.08 -10.32 -4.54
N ASP A 46 -0.19 -11.03 -3.85
CA ASP A 46 -0.50 -12.34 -3.26
C ASP A 46 -1.24 -12.26 -1.91
N GLY A 47 -1.50 -11.04 -1.41
CA GLY A 47 -2.23 -10.82 -0.17
C GLY A 47 -1.36 -10.61 1.06
N ARG A 48 -0.03 -10.73 0.95
CA ARG A 48 0.84 -10.48 2.11
C ARG A 48 0.85 -9.00 2.46
N GLU A 49 0.69 -8.71 3.73
CA GLU A 49 0.63 -7.34 4.22
C GLU A 49 2.03 -6.73 4.32
N LEU A 50 2.12 -5.46 3.91
CA LEU A 50 3.36 -4.69 3.99
C LEU A 50 3.23 -3.60 5.04
N ARG A 51 4.37 -3.26 5.68
CA ARG A 51 4.50 -2.07 6.51
C ARG A 51 5.22 -0.99 5.72
N VAL A 52 4.73 0.24 5.82
CA VAL A 52 5.38 1.40 5.21
C VAL A 52 6.43 1.91 6.18
N ILE A 53 7.71 1.80 5.79
CA ILE A 53 8.84 2.29 6.59
C ILE A 53 9.09 3.75 6.29
N GLY A 54 8.93 4.14 5.04
CA GLY A 54 9.10 5.49 4.55
C GLY A 54 8.52 5.59 3.15
N LYS A 55 8.57 6.78 2.55
CA LYS A 55 8.04 6.95 1.19
C LYS A 55 8.79 6.05 0.22
N GLY A 56 8.07 5.13 -0.40
CA GLY A 56 8.64 4.18 -1.35
C GLY A 56 9.43 3.03 -0.71
N HIS A 57 9.41 2.91 0.62
CA HIS A 57 10.10 1.84 1.35
C HIS A 57 9.14 1.04 2.17
N TYR A 58 9.15 -0.28 1.98
CA TYR A 58 8.22 -1.20 2.64
C TYR A 58 8.95 -2.42 3.15
N GLU A 59 8.32 -3.11 4.12
CA GLU A 59 8.78 -4.42 4.55
C GLU A 59 7.60 -5.32 4.85
N LEU A 60 7.79 -6.63 4.73
CA LEU A 60 6.79 -7.58 5.21
C LEU A 60 6.65 -7.47 6.72
N ALA A 61 5.47 -7.81 7.23
CA ALA A 61 5.19 -7.74 8.66
C ALA A 61 6.16 -8.56 9.51
N ASP A 62 6.70 -9.64 8.95
CA ASP A 62 7.71 -10.48 9.63
C ASP A 62 9.15 -9.99 9.44
N GLY A 63 9.36 -8.94 8.63
CA GLY A 63 10.68 -8.38 8.37
C GLY A 63 11.55 -9.18 7.40
N SER A 64 11.03 -10.26 6.80
CA SER A 64 11.83 -11.15 5.94
C SER A 64 12.11 -10.58 4.56
N LEU A 65 11.34 -9.61 4.12
CA LEU A 65 11.47 -9.01 2.79
C LEU A 65 11.32 -7.51 2.90
N LYS A 66 12.23 -6.78 2.26
CA LYS A 66 12.18 -5.33 2.15
C LYS A 66 12.01 -4.94 0.70
N LEU A 67 11.20 -3.93 0.45
CA LEU A 67 10.86 -3.46 -0.88
C LEU A 67 11.16 -1.98 -1.02
N GLU A 68 11.50 -1.59 -2.24
CA GLU A 68 11.72 -0.19 -2.58
C GLU A 68 11.01 0.12 -3.90
N SER A 69 10.26 1.21 -3.95
CA SER A 69 9.57 1.67 -5.15
C SER A 69 10.00 3.08 -5.50
N HIS A 70 10.23 3.30 -6.79
CA HIS A 70 10.54 4.62 -7.35
C HIS A 70 9.36 5.19 -8.12
N ASP A 71 8.20 4.58 -8.01
CA ASP A 71 6.99 5.03 -8.69
C ASP A 71 6.50 6.35 -8.07
N HIS A 72 5.94 7.23 -8.91
CA HIS A 72 5.37 8.50 -8.44
C HIS A 72 4.18 8.29 -7.51
N ASP A 73 3.47 7.19 -7.67
CA ASP A 73 2.31 6.85 -6.86
C ASP A 73 2.69 6.13 -5.56
N ALA A 74 3.96 5.84 -5.35
CA ALA A 74 4.44 5.20 -4.14
C ALA A 74 4.21 6.09 -2.92
N ILE A 75 3.75 5.47 -1.86
CA ILE A 75 3.46 6.16 -0.60
C ILE A 75 4.56 5.97 0.42
#